data_9dcc22a97c50fd28a8a7665040437119
#
_entry.id   9dcc22a97c50fd28a8a7665040437119
#
_cell.length_a   1.000
_cell.length_b   1.000
_cell.length_c   1.000
_cell.angle_alpha   90.00
_cell.angle_beta   90.00
_cell.angle_gamma   90.00
#
_symmetry.space_group_name_H-M   'P 1'
#
loop_
_entity.id
_entity.type
_entity.pdbx_description
1 polymer ?
#
loop_
_entity_poly.entity_id
_entity_poly.type
_entity_poly.pdbx_seq_one_letter_code
_entity_poly.pdbx_strand_id
1 'polypeptide(L)'
;INRVAASQGVELGAGIEIVDPEVVRESYVARLVELRKSKGMTEPVAREQLEDNVVLGTLMLEQDEVDGLVSGAVHTTANTIRPPLQLIKTAPGSSLVSSVFFMLLPEQVYVYGDCAINPDPTAEQLAEIAIQSADSAIAFGIEPRVAMLSYSTGTSGAGSDVEKVREATRLAQEKRPDLMIDGPLQYDAAVMADVAKSKAPNSPVAGRATVFIFPDLNTGNTTYKAVQRSADLISIGPMLQGMRKPVNDLSRGALVDDIVYTIALTAIQASQQQQ
;
A
#
# COMPACT_ATOMS: atom_id res chain seq x y z
N ILE A 1 -28.44 1.78 4.97
CA ILE A 1 -27.71 0.53 5.33
C ILE A 1 -28.73 -0.53 5.75
N ASN A 2 -29.51 -0.35 6.83
CA ASN A 2 -30.45 -1.35 7.39
C ASN A 2 -31.44 -1.90 6.34
N ARG A 3 -32.01 -1.02 5.49
CA ARG A 3 -32.94 -1.45 4.42
C ARG A 3 -32.26 -2.38 3.41
N VAL A 4 -31.01 -2.09 3.04
CA VAL A 4 -30.25 -2.93 2.10
C VAL A 4 -29.89 -4.26 2.75
N ALA A 5 -29.42 -4.25 3.98
CA ALA A 5 -29.11 -5.47 4.73
C ALA A 5 -30.35 -6.38 4.82
N ALA A 6 -31.49 -5.83 5.22
CA ALA A 6 -32.76 -6.59 5.29
C ALA A 6 -33.18 -7.15 3.93
N SER A 7 -32.99 -6.38 2.82
CA SER A 7 -33.34 -6.88 1.47
C SER A 7 -32.44 -8.02 0.99
N GLN A 8 -31.25 -8.17 1.59
CA GLN A 8 -30.30 -9.25 1.32
C GLN A 8 -30.40 -10.39 2.36
N GLY A 9 -31.33 -10.31 3.30
CA GLY A 9 -31.50 -11.31 4.37
C GLY A 9 -30.32 -11.29 5.38
N VAL A 10 -29.63 -10.17 5.50
CA VAL A 10 -28.49 -9.99 6.43
C VAL A 10 -28.95 -9.24 7.67
N GLU A 11 -28.69 -9.81 8.84
CA GLU A 11 -28.81 -9.11 10.12
C GLU A 11 -27.46 -8.50 10.49
N LEU A 12 -27.46 -7.20 10.76
CA LEU A 12 -26.25 -6.50 11.23
C LEU A 12 -26.04 -6.86 12.71
N GLY A 13 -24.87 -7.40 13.04
CA GLY A 13 -24.50 -7.76 14.40
C GLY A 13 -24.36 -6.55 15.33
N ALA A 14 -24.42 -6.81 16.64
CA ALA A 14 -24.29 -5.77 17.67
C ALA A 14 -22.94 -5.04 17.70
N GLY A 15 -21.92 -5.57 17.02
CA GLY A 15 -20.61 -4.93 16.86
C GLY A 15 -20.51 -3.93 15.72
N ILE A 16 -21.62 -3.67 14.99
CA ILE A 16 -21.66 -2.72 13.87
C ILE A 16 -22.35 -1.44 14.32
N GLU A 17 -21.59 -0.36 14.37
CA GLU A 17 -22.10 0.99 14.59
C GLU A 17 -22.37 1.67 13.23
N ILE A 18 -23.53 2.26 13.06
CA ILE A 18 -23.88 3.05 11.91
C ILE A 18 -23.89 4.53 12.31
N VAL A 19 -22.88 5.25 11.84
CA VAL A 19 -22.76 6.68 12.07
C VAL A 19 -23.51 7.46 10.98
N ASP A 20 -24.41 8.35 11.39
CA ASP A 20 -25.07 9.28 10.47
C ASP A 20 -24.21 10.53 10.29
N PRO A 21 -23.64 10.77 9.09
CA PRO A 21 -22.79 11.91 8.84
C PRO A 21 -23.47 13.26 9.15
N GLU A 22 -24.77 13.40 8.88
CA GLU A 22 -25.52 14.64 9.10
C GLU A 22 -25.57 15.03 10.59
N VAL A 23 -25.53 14.05 11.47
CA VAL A 23 -25.58 14.27 12.93
C VAL A 23 -24.21 14.68 13.47
N VAL A 24 -23.11 14.10 12.93
CA VAL A 24 -21.79 14.21 13.56
C VAL A 24 -20.87 15.25 12.92
N ARG A 25 -21.08 15.65 11.65
CA ARG A 25 -20.17 16.53 10.89
C ARG A 25 -19.75 17.77 11.61
N GLU A 26 -20.69 18.48 12.25
CA GLU A 26 -20.41 19.77 12.88
C GLU A 26 -19.37 19.65 14.01
N SER A 27 -19.33 18.52 14.70
CA SER A 27 -18.36 18.29 15.79
C SER A 27 -16.91 18.22 15.32
N TYR A 28 -16.66 17.96 14.01
CA TYR A 28 -15.32 17.85 13.43
C TYR A 28 -14.82 19.15 12.80
N VAL A 29 -15.66 20.17 12.65
CA VAL A 29 -15.29 21.44 11.98
C VAL A 29 -14.10 22.11 12.65
N ALA A 30 -14.14 22.26 13.97
CA ALA A 30 -13.07 22.91 14.72
C ALA A 30 -11.73 22.17 14.58
N ARG A 31 -11.76 20.85 14.61
CA ARG A 31 -10.55 20.01 14.46
C ARG A 31 -9.96 20.14 13.05
N LEU A 32 -10.78 20.11 12.01
CA LEU A 32 -10.31 20.30 10.63
C LEU A 32 -9.69 21.69 10.43
N VAL A 33 -10.30 22.74 10.98
CA VAL A 33 -9.72 24.09 10.96
C VAL A 33 -8.38 24.13 11.65
N GLU A 34 -8.26 23.55 12.85
CA GLU A 34 -7.01 23.48 13.60
C GLU A 34 -5.89 22.80 12.80
N LEU A 35 -6.15 21.60 12.27
CA LEU A 35 -5.16 20.80 11.51
C LEU A 35 -4.70 21.50 10.23
N ARG A 36 -5.56 22.29 9.61
CA ARG A 36 -5.30 22.94 8.32
C ARG A 36 -5.17 24.47 8.41
N LYS A 37 -5.05 25.02 9.62
CA LYS A 37 -4.93 26.47 9.87
C LYS A 37 -3.82 27.12 9.06
N SER A 38 -2.64 26.46 8.99
CA SER A 38 -1.50 26.96 8.22
C SER A 38 -1.72 26.99 6.70
N LYS A 39 -2.79 26.35 6.22
CA LYS A 39 -3.21 26.30 4.81
C LYS A 39 -4.44 27.16 4.55
N GLY A 40 -4.81 28.04 5.49
CA GLY A 40 -5.91 28.97 5.33
C GLY A 40 -7.30 28.37 5.49
N MET A 41 -7.42 27.22 6.16
CA MET A 41 -8.72 26.60 6.42
C MET A 41 -9.58 27.50 7.31
N THR A 42 -10.82 27.75 6.87
CA THR A 42 -11.84 28.48 7.63
C THR A 42 -13.01 27.54 7.94
N GLU A 43 -13.85 27.90 8.92
CA GLU A 43 -15.01 27.09 9.27
C GLU A 43 -15.98 26.83 8.10
N PRO A 44 -16.33 27.82 7.25
CA PRO A 44 -17.20 27.55 6.10
C PRO A 44 -16.59 26.55 5.12
N VAL A 45 -15.28 26.64 4.84
CA VAL A 45 -14.57 25.71 3.97
C VAL A 45 -14.47 24.32 4.62
N ALA A 46 -14.28 24.25 5.93
CA ALA A 46 -14.25 22.99 6.65
C ALA A 46 -15.61 22.27 6.61
N ARG A 47 -16.71 23.01 6.77
CA ARG A 47 -18.06 22.44 6.63
C ARG A 47 -18.31 21.88 5.23
N GLU A 48 -17.89 22.60 4.19
CA GLU A 48 -17.98 22.12 2.81
C GLU A 48 -17.15 20.85 2.58
N GLN A 49 -15.92 20.80 3.07
CA GLN A 49 -15.07 19.62 2.93
C GLN A 49 -15.59 18.39 3.71
N LEU A 50 -16.25 18.62 4.84
CA LEU A 50 -16.86 17.55 5.64
C LEU A 50 -18.11 16.92 5.01
N GLU A 51 -18.63 17.49 3.92
CA GLU A 51 -19.66 16.82 3.12
C GLU A 51 -19.12 15.55 2.45
N ASP A 52 -17.80 15.47 2.24
CA ASP A 52 -17.13 14.24 1.82
C ASP A 52 -16.92 13.31 3.01
N ASN A 53 -17.57 12.15 2.97
CA ASN A 53 -17.46 11.13 4.01
C ASN A 53 -16.05 10.56 4.18
N VAL A 54 -15.16 10.68 3.17
CA VAL A 54 -13.74 10.29 3.32
C VAL A 54 -13.02 11.27 4.23
N VAL A 55 -13.31 12.56 4.14
CA VAL A 55 -12.78 13.58 5.06
C VAL A 55 -13.26 13.32 6.49
N LEU A 56 -14.55 13.05 6.65
CA LEU A 56 -15.14 12.72 7.94
C LEU A 56 -14.50 11.48 8.57
N GLY A 57 -14.46 10.37 7.84
CA GLY A 57 -13.83 9.13 8.32
C GLY A 57 -12.33 9.29 8.61
N THR A 58 -11.63 10.14 7.85
CA THR A 58 -10.23 10.47 8.11
C THR A 58 -10.07 11.22 9.44
N LEU A 59 -10.98 12.12 9.79
CA LEU A 59 -10.93 12.82 11.09
C LEU A 59 -11.27 11.91 12.25
N MET A 60 -12.21 10.99 12.10
CA MET A 60 -12.47 9.95 13.09
C MET A 60 -11.21 9.12 13.37
N LEU A 61 -10.49 8.73 12.31
CA LEU A 61 -9.21 8.05 12.43
C LEU A 61 -8.13 8.93 13.07
N GLU A 62 -8.07 10.20 12.71
CA GLU A 62 -7.09 11.16 13.24
C GLU A 62 -7.26 11.35 14.75
N GLN A 63 -8.51 11.35 15.25
CA GLN A 63 -8.85 11.50 16.65
C GLN A 63 -8.87 10.20 17.47
N ASP A 64 -8.40 9.09 16.90
CA ASP A 64 -8.37 7.77 17.57
C ASP A 64 -9.77 7.20 17.93
N GLU A 65 -10.81 7.64 17.24
CA GLU A 65 -12.16 7.09 17.40
C GLU A 65 -12.32 5.73 16.69
N VAL A 66 -11.47 5.49 15.69
CA VAL A 66 -11.34 4.24 14.94
C VAL A 66 -9.87 3.91 14.69
N ASP A 67 -9.55 2.64 14.45
CA ASP A 67 -8.19 2.15 14.30
C ASP A 67 -7.69 2.14 12.86
N GLY A 68 -8.57 2.25 11.89
CA GLY A 68 -8.23 2.25 10.46
C GLY A 68 -9.38 2.74 9.59
N LEU A 69 -9.07 3.02 8.32
CA LEU A 69 -10.03 3.51 7.33
C LEU A 69 -9.95 2.67 6.05
N VAL A 70 -11.09 2.19 5.58
CA VAL A 70 -11.24 1.55 4.27
C VAL A 70 -12.27 2.34 3.47
N SER A 71 -11.89 2.79 2.28
CA SER A 71 -12.76 3.55 1.38
C SER A 71 -12.36 3.30 -0.09
N GLY A 72 -13.08 3.86 -1.06
CA GLY A 72 -12.69 3.84 -2.48
C GLY A 72 -13.71 3.21 -3.43
N ALA A 73 -14.66 2.41 -2.95
CA ALA A 73 -15.63 1.71 -3.81
C ALA A 73 -16.46 2.65 -4.71
N VAL A 74 -16.63 3.91 -4.30
CA VAL A 74 -17.34 4.96 -5.05
C VAL A 74 -16.50 6.21 -5.31
N HIS A 75 -15.19 6.15 -5.02
CA HIS A 75 -14.26 7.26 -5.16
C HIS A 75 -13.08 6.88 -6.07
N THR A 76 -12.39 7.88 -6.63
CA THR A 76 -11.09 7.64 -7.25
C THR A 76 -10.03 7.41 -6.16
N THR A 77 -8.96 6.69 -6.46
CA THR A 77 -7.82 6.51 -5.55
C THR A 77 -7.31 7.85 -5.02
N ALA A 78 -7.20 8.87 -5.88
CA ALA A 78 -6.79 10.20 -5.47
C ALA A 78 -7.73 10.84 -4.43
N ASN A 79 -9.03 10.65 -4.57
CA ASN A 79 -10.02 11.20 -3.62
C ASN A 79 -10.03 10.43 -2.29
N THR A 80 -9.74 9.13 -2.31
CA THR A 80 -9.61 8.33 -1.10
C THR A 80 -8.34 8.66 -0.31
N ILE A 81 -7.22 8.88 -1.01
CA ILE A 81 -5.90 9.03 -0.37
C ILE A 81 -5.59 10.48 0.02
N ARG A 82 -6.12 11.47 -0.70
CA ARG A 82 -5.83 12.90 -0.43
C ARG A 82 -6.17 13.35 0.99
N PRO A 83 -7.37 13.09 1.55
CA PRO A 83 -7.67 13.49 2.92
C PRO A 83 -6.72 12.84 3.95
N PRO A 84 -6.45 11.52 3.93
CA PRO A 84 -5.46 10.90 4.81
C PRO A 84 -4.06 11.50 4.68
N LEU A 85 -3.56 11.76 3.47
CA LEU A 85 -2.26 12.42 3.27
C LEU A 85 -2.20 13.81 3.92
N GLN A 86 -3.31 14.53 3.91
CA GLN A 86 -3.38 15.88 4.47
C GLN A 86 -3.54 15.90 5.98
N LEU A 87 -4.25 14.95 6.56
CA LEU A 87 -4.70 14.95 7.96
C LEU A 87 -3.95 13.91 8.81
N ILE A 88 -3.74 12.70 8.30
CA ILE A 88 -2.98 11.64 9.00
C ILE A 88 -1.48 11.81 8.76
N LYS A 89 -1.09 12.08 7.51
CA LYS A 89 0.31 12.24 7.05
C LYS A 89 1.09 10.92 7.09
N THR A 90 2.38 11.00 6.75
CA THR A 90 3.29 9.87 6.80
C THR A 90 3.69 9.50 8.23
N ALA A 91 4.06 8.24 8.43
CA ALA A 91 4.63 7.78 9.67
C ALA A 91 5.98 8.46 9.96
N PRO A 92 6.41 8.56 11.23
CA PRO A 92 7.74 9.05 11.56
C PRO A 92 8.82 8.25 10.82
N GLY A 93 9.74 8.96 10.16
CA GLY A 93 10.80 8.35 9.35
C GLY A 93 10.41 7.98 7.92
N SER A 94 9.13 8.07 7.56
CA SER A 94 8.65 7.86 6.19
C SER A 94 8.53 9.18 5.44
N SER A 95 9.11 9.24 4.24
CA SER A 95 9.05 10.43 3.37
C SER A 95 7.92 10.34 2.34
N LEU A 96 7.40 9.14 2.07
CA LEU A 96 6.35 8.88 1.09
C LEU A 96 5.39 7.78 1.53
N VAL A 97 4.24 7.75 0.89
CA VAL A 97 3.30 6.63 0.93
C VAL A 97 3.49 5.80 -0.33
N SER A 98 3.49 4.49 -0.19
CA SER A 98 3.53 3.54 -1.29
C SER A 98 2.48 2.46 -1.12
N SER A 99 2.49 1.46 -1.98
CA SER A 99 1.51 0.37 -1.90
C SER A 99 2.13 -0.99 -2.15
N VAL A 100 1.48 -2.02 -1.63
CA VAL A 100 1.78 -3.41 -2.00
C VAL A 100 0.51 -4.15 -2.40
N PHE A 101 0.68 -5.13 -3.27
CA PHE A 101 -0.29 -6.18 -3.55
C PHE A 101 0.26 -7.51 -3.05
N PHE A 102 -0.59 -8.29 -2.39
CA PHE A 102 -0.31 -9.68 -2.07
C PHE A 102 -0.84 -10.56 -3.19
N MET A 103 0.07 -11.21 -3.90
CA MET A 103 -0.23 -12.10 -5.03
C MET A 103 -0.27 -13.53 -4.48
N LEU A 104 -1.45 -14.13 -4.44
CA LEU A 104 -1.66 -15.45 -3.86
C LEU A 104 -1.44 -16.54 -4.91
N LEU A 105 -0.24 -17.12 -4.93
CA LEU A 105 0.06 -18.29 -5.72
C LEU A 105 -0.38 -19.56 -4.97
N PRO A 106 -0.51 -20.73 -5.63
CA PRO A 106 -0.98 -21.94 -4.98
C PRO A 106 -0.21 -22.36 -3.72
N GLU A 107 1.11 -22.12 -3.69
CA GLU A 107 1.98 -22.59 -2.60
C GLU A 107 2.71 -21.46 -1.87
N GLN A 108 2.58 -20.22 -2.32
CA GLN A 108 3.29 -19.08 -1.74
C GLN A 108 2.57 -17.75 -2.02
N VAL A 109 2.95 -16.73 -1.27
CA VAL A 109 2.47 -15.36 -1.47
C VAL A 109 3.64 -14.48 -1.88
N TYR A 110 3.49 -13.75 -3.00
CA TYR A 110 4.41 -12.69 -3.39
C TYR A 110 3.89 -11.33 -2.97
N VAL A 111 4.80 -10.46 -2.60
CA VAL A 111 4.52 -9.05 -2.29
C VAL A 111 5.06 -8.18 -3.43
N TYR A 112 4.18 -7.47 -4.11
CA TYR A 112 4.50 -6.58 -5.23
C TYR A 112 4.38 -5.11 -4.82
N GLY A 113 5.42 -4.33 -4.92
CA GLY A 113 5.46 -2.90 -4.59
C GLY A 113 6.34 -2.09 -5.56
N ASP A 114 6.03 -0.87 -5.88
CA ASP A 114 4.77 -0.15 -5.78
C ASP A 114 3.96 -0.36 -7.07
N CYS A 115 2.66 -0.56 -6.96
CA CYS A 115 1.82 -0.84 -8.12
C CYS A 115 0.62 0.13 -8.26
N ALA A 116 0.52 1.17 -7.39
CA ALA A 116 -0.66 2.01 -7.37
C ALA A 116 -0.42 3.50 -7.09
N ILE A 117 0.70 3.91 -6.50
CA ILE A 117 0.84 5.25 -5.91
C ILE A 117 1.90 6.11 -6.60
N ASN A 118 3.15 5.65 -6.73
CA ASN A 118 4.27 6.47 -7.17
C ASN A 118 4.61 6.25 -8.64
N PRO A 119 4.35 7.23 -9.53
CA PRO A 119 4.54 7.03 -10.96
C PRO A 119 6.00 6.78 -11.37
N ASP A 120 6.92 7.59 -10.86
CA ASP A 120 8.35 7.51 -11.17
C ASP A 120 9.18 7.87 -9.92
N PRO A 121 9.39 6.90 -9.02
CA PRO A 121 10.15 7.15 -7.80
C PRO A 121 11.63 7.38 -8.11
N THR A 122 12.27 8.28 -7.35
CA THR A 122 13.74 8.42 -7.36
C THR A 122 14.39 7.19 -6.75
N ALA A 123 15.74 7.08 -6.85
CA ALA A 123 16.46 5.97 -6.22
C ALA A 123 16.23 5.93 -4.71
N GLU A 124 16.23 7.08 -4.03
CA GLU A 124 15.95 7.19 -2.59
C GLU A 124 14.53 6.76 -2.24
N GLN A 125 13.56 7.19 -3.03
CA GLN A 125 12.15 6.79 -2.87
C GLN A 125 11.96 5.30 -3.12
N LEU A 126 12.61 4.75 -4.14
CA LEU A 126 12.54 3.33 -4.47
C LEU A 126 13.16 2.47 -3.37
N ALA A 127 14.27 2.92 -2.76
CA ALA A 127 14.85 2.27 -1.58
C ALA A 127 13.89 2.27 -0.39
N GLU A 128 13.17 3.37 -0.17
CA GLU A 128 12.17 3.45 0.89
C GLU A 128 10.98 2.52 0.62
N ILE A 129 10.49 2.46 -0.62
CA ILE A 129 9.44 1.53 -1.04
C ILE A 129 9.86 0.07 -0.77
N ALA A 130 11.11 -0.27 -1.06
CA ALA A 130 11.66 -1.60 -0.79
C ALA A 130 11.63 -1.95 0.70
N ILE A 131 12.06 -1.02 1.56
CA ILE A 131 12.06 -1.21 3.02
C ILE A 131 10.62 -1.31 3.56
N GLN A 132 9.73 -0.41 3.15
CA GLN A 132 8.31 -0.46 3.53
C GLN A 132 7.68 -1.80 3.12
N SER A 133 7.97 -2.28 1.90
CA SER A 133 7.43 -3.54 1.39
C SER A 133 7.98 -4.77 2.13
N ALA A 134 9.26 -4.74 2.54
CA ALA A 134 9.86 -5.77 3.37
C ALA A 134 9.21 -5.82 4.77
N ASP A 135 9.03 -4.65 5.39
CA ASP A 135 8.37 -4.56 6.70
C ASP A 135 6.91 -5.02 6.63
N SER A 136 6.20 -4.68 5.54
CA SER A 136 4.85 -5.21 5.29
C SER A 136 4.85 -6.73 5.14
N ALA A 137 5.83 -7.31 4.42
CA ALA A 137 5.95 -8.76 4.30
C ALA A 137 6.14 -9.43 5.67
N ILE A 138 7.05 -8.90 6.49
CA ILE A 138 7.28 -9.39 7.87
C ILE A 138 5.99 -9.35 8.68
N ALA A 139 5.28 -8.24 8.60
CA ALA A 139 4.03 -8.01 9.30
C ALA A 139 2.96 -9.06 8.99
N PHE A 140 2.96 -9.59 7.79
CA PHE A 140 2.05 -10.64 7.33
C PHE A 140 2.67 -12.06 7.38
N GLY A 141 3.81 -12.23 8.08
CA GLY A 141 4.44 -13.54 8.28
C GLY A 141 5.18 -14.07 7.06
N ILE A 142 5.52 -13.21 6.10
CA ILE A 142 6.29 -13.56 4.90
C ILE A 142 7.74 -13.16 5.12
N GLU A 143 8.66 -14.12 5.03
CA GLU A 143 10.10 -13.81 5.09
C GLU A 143 10.50 -12.93 3.89
N PRO A 144 11.02 -11.70 4.11
CA PRO A 144 11.31 -10.80 3.01
C PRO A 144 12.63 -11.18 2.32
N ARG A 145 12.54 -11.56 1.07
CA ARG A 145 13.65 -11.67 0.13
C ARG A 145 13.34 -10.72 -1.01
N VAL A 146 13.96 -9.54 -0.98
CA VAL A 146 13.57 -8.39 -1.79
C VAL A 146 14.38 -8.33 -3.08
N ALA A 147 13.71 -8.49 -4.21
CA ALA A 147 14.26 -8.32 -5.54
C ALA A 147 13.95 -6.91 -6.07
N MET A 148 15.00 -6.12 -6.30
CA MET A 148 14.91 -4.82 -6.96
C MET A 148 14.91 -5.05 -8.46
N LEU A 149 13.75 -4.92 -9.10
CA LEU A 149 13.53 -5.39 -10.48
C LEU A 149 14.03 -4.39 -11.53
N SER A 150 14.55 -4.96 -12.61
CA SER A 150 15.03 -4.25 -13.80
C SER A 150 14.98 -5.20 -15.00
N TYR A 151 15.13 -4.65 -16.20
CA TYR A 151 15.44 -5.46 -17.39
C TYR A 151 16.89 -5.98 -17.38
N SER A 152 17.69 -5.57 -16.39
CA SER A 152 19.09 -6.01 -16.22
C SER A 152 19.24 -6.89 -14.99
N THR A 153 20.09 -7.91 -15.08
CA THR A 153 20.62 -8.65 -13.92
C THR A 153 22.08 -8.28 -13.73
N GLY A 154 22.42 -7.68 -12.59
CA GLY A 154 23.77 -7.19 -12.32
C GLY A 154 24.22 -6.17 -13.37
N THR A 155 25.23 -6.52 -14.15
CA THR A 155 25.82 -5.67 -15.19
C THR A 155 25.43 -6.04 -16.62
N SER A 156 24.40 -6.86 -16.79
CA SER A 156 23.98 -7.35 -18.13
C SER A 156 23.39 -6.26 -19.01
N GLY A 157 22.85 -5.20 -18.42
CA GLY A 157 22.29 -4.05 -19.12
C GLY A 157 22.86 -2.75 -18.59
N ALA A 158 22.63 -1.67 -19.32
CA ALA A 158 23.01 -0.32 -18.96
C ALA A 158 21.91 0.69 -19.32
N GLY A 159 21.91 1.82 -18.64
CA GLY A 159 20.94 2.90 -18.84
C GLY A 159 20.51 3.53 -17.52
N SER A 160 19.85 4.69 -17.61
CA SER A 160 19.41 5.46 -16.43
C SER A 160 18.51 4.64 -15.50
N ASP A 161 17.63 3.82 -16.07
CA ASP A 161 16.71 2.99 -15.28
C ASP A 161 17.45 1.90 -14.50
N VAL A 162 18.48 1.29 -15.11
CA VAL A 162 19.35 0.31 -14.43
C VAL A 162 20.14 0.97 -13.31
N GLU A 163 20.71 2.16 -13.54
CA GLU A 163 21.46 2.91 -12.54
C GLU A 163 20.56 3.34 -11.37
N LYS A 164 19.31 3.75 -11.64
CA LYS A 164 18.34 4.06 -10.58
C LYS A 164 18.10 2.84 -9.68
N VAL A 165 17.87 1.68 -10.23
CA VAL A 165 17.64 0.45 -9.46
C VAL A 165 18.90 0.03 -8.69
N ARG A 166 20.07 0.13 -9.31
CA ARG A 166 21.36 -0.17 -8.64
C ARG A 166 21.59 0.72 -7.43
N GLU A 167 21.38 2.03 -7.57
CA GLU A 167 21.51 2.98 -6.47
C GLU A 167 20.46 2.77 -5.39
N ALA A 168 19.21 2.52 -5.77
CA ALA A 168 18.15 2.19 -4.82
C ALA A 168 18.47 0.94 -4.01
N THR A 169 19.02 -0.11 -4.65
CA THR A 169 19.46 -1.34 -3.98
C THR A 169 20.55 -1.05 -2.95
N ARG A 170 21.58 -0.28 -3.34
CA ARG A 170 22.67 0.12 -2.45
C ARG A 170 22.16 0.89 -1.23
N LEU A 171 21.29 1.88 -1.46
CA LEU A 171 20.70 2.69 -0.39
C LEU A 171 19.84 1.87 0.57
N ALA A 172 19.05 0.94 0.05
CA ALA A 172 18.20 0.07 0.87
C ALA A 172 19.07 -0.87 1.73
N GLN A 173 20.10 -1.47 1.17
CA GLN A 173 21.06 -2.32 1.89
C GLN A 173 21.80 -1.56 3.00
N GLU A 174 22.20 -0.31 2.75
CA GLU A 174 22.83 0.54 3.76
C GLU A 174 21.90 0.88 4.92
N LYS A 175 20.63 1.20 4.61
CA LYS A 175 19.64 1.57 5.63
C LYS A 175 19.16 0.38 6.44
N ARG A 176 19.07 -0.80 5.83
CA ARG A 176 18.53 -2.03 6.43
C ARG A 176 19.44 -3.22 6.11
N PRO A 177 20.64 -3.28 6.72
CA PRO A 177 21.61 -4.36 6.49
C PRO A 177 21.13 -5.72 7.05
N ASP A 178 20.06 -5.73 7.84
CA ASP A 178 19.39 -6.91 8.35
C ASP A 178 18.50 -7.61 7.32
N LEU A 179 18.11 -6.91 6.25
CA LEU A 179 17.22 -7.44 5.22
C LEU A 179 18.01 -8.05 4.05
N MET A 180 17.48 -9.14 3.49
CA MET A 180 17.96 -9.68 2.23
C MET A 180 17.39 -8.87 1.06
N ILE A 181 18.19 -7.97 0.50
CA ILE A 181 17.83 -7.11 -0.63
C ILE A 181 18.90 -7.26 -1.70
N ASP A 182 18.52 -7.52 -2.93
CA ASP A 182 19.44 -7.60 -4.06
C ASP A 182 18.82 -7.05 -5.34
N GLY A 183 19.66 -6.54 -6.22
CA GLY A 183 19.30 -5.96 -7.51
C GLY A 183 20.45 -5.17 -8.15
N PRO A 184 20.29 -4.80 -9.43
CA PRO A 184 19.12 -5.09 -10.28
C PRO A 184 19.00 -6.57 -10.64
N LEU A 185 17.76 -7.07 -10.66
CA LEU A 185 17.41 -8.44 -11.05
C LEU A 185 16.29 -8.43 -12.09
N GLN A 186 16.44 -9.23 -13.13
CA GLN A 186 15.33 -9.53 -14.02
C GLN A 186 14.29 -10.41 -13.30
N TYR A 187 13.03 -10.33 -13.71
CA TYR A 187 11.94 -11.04 -13.06
C TYR A 187 12.15 -12.57 -13.06
N ASP A 188 12.57 -13.15 -14.20
CA ASP A 188 12.87 -14.56 -14.32
C ASP A 188 14.01 -14.99 -13.39
N ALA A 189 15.06 -14.17 -13.27
CA ALA A 189 16.15 -14.44 -12.33
C ALA A 189 15.71 -14.32 -10.86
N ALA A 190 14.73 -13.47 -10.55
CA ALA A 190 14.19 -13.33 -9.20
C ALA A 190 13.38 -14.57 -8.76
N VAL A 191 12.64 -15.21 -9.68
CA VAL A 191 11.70 -16.30 -9.35
C VAL A 191 12.19 -17.71 -9.68
N MET A 192 13.04 -17.87 -10.71
CA MET A 192 13.43 -19.18 -11.23
C MET A 192 14.83 -19.57 -10.75
N ALA A 193 14.91 -20.63 -9.95
CA ALA A 193 16.18 -21.10 -9.39
C ALA A 193 17.25 -21.42 -10.46
N ASP A 194 16.85 -22.01 -11.57
CA ASP A 194 17.80 -22.37 -12.65
C ASP A 194 18.31 -21.12 -13.39
N VAL A 195 17.47 -20.11 -13.58
CA VAL A 195 17.88 -18.82 -14.15
C VAL A 195 18.81 -18.08 -13.19
N ALA A 196 18.49 -18.10 -11.90
CA ALA A 196 19.31 -17.50 -10.85
C ALA A 196 20.72 -18.10 -10.79
N LYS A 197 20.86 -19.41 -10.88
CA LYS A 197 22.16 -20.10 -10.92
C LYS A 197 23.05 -19.61 -12.07
N SER A 198 22.44 -19.28 -13.21
CA SER A 198 23.16 -18.80 -14.38
C SER A 198 23.47 -17.31 -14.31
N LYS A 199 22.48 -16.48 -13.94
CA LYS A 199 22.56 -15.01 -14.03
C LYS A 199 23.05 -14.33 -12.75
N ALA A 200 22.78 -14.90 -11.58
CA ALA A 200 23.08 -14.32 -10.28
C ALA A 200 23.43 -15.39 -9.23
N PRO A 201 24.47 -16.20 -9.45
CA PRO A 201 24.77 -17.38 -8.62
C PRO A 201 25.13 -17.04 -7.16
N ASN A 202 25.54 -15.81 -6.88
CA ASN A 202 25.93 -15.35 -5.54
C ASN A 202 24.85 -14.51 -4.86
N SER A 203 23.70 -14.32 -5.50
CA SER A 203 22.62 -13.52 -4.93
C SER A 203 21.93 -14.26 -3.78
N PRO A 204 21.70 -13.61 -2.63
CA PRO A 204 20.92 -14.20 -1.55
C PRO A 204 19.41 -14.21 -1.83
N VAL A 205 18.97 -13.55 -2.89
CA VAL A 205 17.56 -13.32 -3.23
C VAL A 205 17.15 -14.05 -4.50
N ALA A 206 18.00 -14.04 -5.53
CA ALA A 206 17.67 -14.59 -6.85
C ALA A 206 17.20 -16.06 -6.77
N GLY A 207 16.15 -16.37 -7.53
CA GLY A 207 15.53 -17.69 -7.59
C GLY A 207 14.58 -18.02 -6.44
N ARG A 208 14.46 -17.14 -5.45
CA ARG A 208 13.62 -17.35 -4.26
C ARG A 208 13.04 -16.06 -3.68
N ALA A 209 12.94 -15.02 -4.49
CA ALA A 209 12.38 -13.75 -4.07
C ALA A 209 10.93 -13.90 -3.59
N THR A 210 10.57 -13.13 -2.58
CA THR A 210 9.21 -13.04 -2.04
C THR A 210 8.63 -11.65 -2.13
N VAL A 211 9.50 -10.63 -2.20
CA VAL A 211 9.14 -9.22 -2.36
C VAL A 211 9.76 -8.69 -3.64
N PHE A 212 8.93 -8.08 -4.49
CA PHE A 212 9.31 -7.62 -5.82
C PHE A 212 9.06 -6.13 -5.91
N ILE A 213 10.13 -5.35 -6.13
CA ILE A 213 10.08 -3.89 -6.20
C ILE A 213 10.24 -3.46 -7.64
N PHE A 214 9.21 -2.82 -8.18
CA PHE A 214 9.15 -2.36 -9.56
C PHE A 214 9.76 -0.97 -9.69
N PRO A 215 10.53 -0.70 -10.75
CA PRO A 215 11.27 0.57 -10.90
C PRO A 215 10.35 1.79 -11.13
N ASP A 216 9.15 1.58 -11.61
CA ASP A 216 8.15 2.59 -11.91
C ASP A 216 6.74 2.02 -11.90
N LEU A 217 5.74 2.91 -11.91
CA LEU A 217 4.34 2.52 -11.83
C LEU A 217 3.82 1.80 -13.08
N ASN A 218 4.33 2.15 -14.27
CA ASN A 218 3.94 1.44 -15.49
C ASN A 218 4.30 -0.03 -15.39
N THR A 219 5.51 -0.31 -14.92
CA THR A 219 6.00 -1.69 -14.72
C THR A 219 5.19 -2.41 -13.65
N GLY A 220 5.03 -1.80 -12.48
CA GLY A 220 4.33 -2.43 -11.36
C GLY A 220 2.85 -2.66 -11.61
N ASN A 221 2.15 -1.65 -12.09
CA ASN A 221 0.71 -1.74 -12.38
C ASN A 221 0.39 -2.73 -13.50
N THR A 222 1.19 -2.72 -14.57
CA THR A 222 1.02 -3.66 -15.69
C THR A 222 1.31 -5.08 -15.25
N THR A 223 2.38 -5.30 -14.49
CA THR A 223 2.83 -6.63 -14.08
C THR A 223 1.83 -7.30 -13.14
N TYR A 224 1.38 -6.62 -12.08
CA TYR A 224 0.44 -7.28 -11.15
C TYR A 224 -0.86 -7.67 -11.84
N LYS A 225 -1.37 -6.82 -12.74
CA LYS A 225 -2.58 -7.12 -13.53
C LYS A 225 -2.36 -8.27 -14.51
N ALA A 226 -1.22 -8.27 -15.20
CA ALA A 226 -0.87 -9.35 -16.12
C ALA A 226 -0.76 -10.70 -15.39
N VAL A 227 -0.06 -10.73 -14.28
CA VAL A 227 0.09 -11.95 -13.47
C VAL A 227 -1.25 -12.40 -12.90
N GLN A 228 -2.02 -11.49 -12.30
CA GLN A 228 -3.34 -11.79 -11.77
C GLN A 228 -4.26 -12.42 -12.82
N ARG A 229 -4.34 -11.79 -14.00
CA ARG A 229 -5.29 -12.20 -15.04
C ARG A 229 -4.81 -13.41 -15.84
N SER A 230 -3.50 -13.50 -16.13
CA SER A 230 -2.94 -14.58 -16.96
C SER A 230 -2.69 -15.87 -16.17
N ALA A 231 -2.41 -15.77 -14.89
CA ALA A 231 -2.24 -16.93 -14.01
C ALA A 231 -3.50 -17.27 -13.19
N ASP A 232 -4.59 -16.53 -13.38
CA ASP A 232 -5.88 -16.71 -12.69
C ASP A 232 -5.73 -16.80 -11.17
N LEU A 233 -4.98 -15.88 -10.60
CA LEU A 233 -4.75 -15.83 -9.17
C LEU A 233 -5.42 -14.64 -8.50
N ILE A 234 -5.62 -14.78 -7.20
CA ILE A 234 -6.15 -13.72 -6.36
C ILE A 234 -5.01 -12.73 -6.06
N SER A 235 -5.26 -11.45 -6.24
CA SER A 235 -4.41 -10.38 -5.73
C SER A 235 -5.19 -9.53 -4.73
N ILE A 236 -4.58 -9.31 -3.55
CA ILE A 236 -5.19 -8.53 -2.47
C ILE A 236 -4.42 -7.22 -2.33
N GLY A 237 -5.11 -6.11 -2.47
CA GLY A 237 -4.54 -4.78 -2.39
C GLY A 237 -5.34 -3.76 -3.23
N PRO A 238 -4.82 -2.52 -3.39
CA PRO A 238 -3.54 -2.08 -2.81
C PRO A 238 -3.64 -1.87 -1.30
N MET A 239 -2.67 -2.39 -0.56
CA MET A 239 -2.46 -2.02 0.83
C MET A 239 -1.48 -0.86 0.89
N LEU A 240 -1.88 0.26 1.50
CA LEU A 240 -1.01 1.42 1.66
C LEU A 240 -0.02 1.22 2.80
N GLN A 241 1.18 1.73 2.60
CA GLN A 241 2.26 1.68 3.57
C GLN A 241 2.94 3.04 3.68
N GLY A 242 3.56 3.32 4.83
CA GLY A 242 4.17 4.61 5.12
C GLY A 242 3.23 5.66 5.71
N MET A 243 1.95 5.36 5.93
CA MET A 243 1.01 6.22 6.63
C MET A 243 1.16 6.10 8.15
N ARG A 244 0.94 7.20 8.87
CA ARG A 244 0.96 7.20 10.34
C ARG A 244 -0.13 6.32 10.96
N LYS A 245 -1.25 6.16 10.28
CA LYS A 245 -2.36 5.28 10.68
C LYS A 245 -2.87 4.49 9.48
N PRO A 246 -3.46 3.31 9.68
CA PRO A 246 -3.90 2.45 8.58
C PRO A 246 -5.02 3.07 7.75
N VAL A 247 -4.75 3.24 6.47
CA VAL A 247 -5.73 3.67 5.47
C VAL A 247 -5.55 2.82 4.23
N ASN A 248 -6.62 2.24 3.72
CA ASN A 248 -6.56 1.43 2.50
C ASN A 248 -7.66 1.80 1.52
N ASP A 249 -7.31 1.71 0.24
CA ASP A 249 -8.16 2.06 -0.89
C ASP A 249 -8.80 0.81 -1.50
N LEU A 250 -10.03 0.95 -1.94
CA LEU A 250 -10.77 -0.06 -2.71
C LEU A 250 -10.88 0.38 -4.17
N SER A 251 -10.82 -0.56 -5.08
CA SER A 251 -11.23 -0.33 -6.46
C SER A 251 -12.73 -0.02 -6.55
N ARG A 252 -13.12 0.83 -7.50
CA ARG A 252 -14.54 1.06 -7.83
C ARG A 252 -15.25 -0.20 -8.36
N GLY A 253 -14.49 -1.20 -8.75
CA GLY A 253 -14.99 -2.51 -9.13
C GLY A 253 -14.78 -3.59 -8.06
N ALA A 254 -14.53 -3.19 -6.80
CA ALA A 254 -14.28 -4.12 -5.71
C ALA A 254 -15.50 -5.03 -5.48
N LEU A 255 -15.24 -6.32 -5.37
CA LEU A 255 -16.20 -7.33 -4.96
C LEU A 255 -16.29 -7.39 -3.43
N VAL A 256 -17.29 -8.09 -2.92
CA VAL A 256 -17.46 -8.26 -1.45
C VAL A 256 -16.21 -8.86 -0.82
N ASP A 257 -15.61 -9.88 -1.45
CA ASP A 257 -14.40 -10.52 -0.94
C ASP A 257 -13.21 -9.54 -0.89
N ASP A 258 -13.06 -8.67 -1.88
CA ASP A 258 -12.01 -7.63 -1.89
C ASP A 258 -12.18 -6.67 -0.70
N ILE A 259 -13.42 -6.31 -0.38
CA ILE A 259 -13.74 -5.45 0.77
C ILE A 259 -13.39 -6.17 2.08
N VAL A 260 -13.79 -7.43 2.22
CA VAL A 260 -13.50 -8.25 3.41
C VAL A 260 -11.99 -8.38 3.62
N TYR A 261 -11.24 -8.72 2.57
CA TYR A 261 -9.78 -8.82 2.67
C TYR A 261 -9.13 -7.48 3.02
N THR A 262 -9.60 -6.39 2.44
CA THR A 262 -9.04 -5.05 2.73
C THR A 262 -9.32 -4.63 4.18
N ILE A 263 -10.49 -4.93 4.71
CA ILE A 263 -10.81 -4.71 6.13
C ILE A 263 -9.88 -5.54 7.01
N ALA A 264 -9.69 -6.82 6.70
CA ALA A 264 -8.80 -7.71 7.45
C ALA A 264 -7.34 -7.22 7.43
N LEU A 265 -6.83 -6.80 6.27
CA LEU A 265 -5.49 -6.20 6.14
C LEU A 265 -5.35 -4.94 7.01
N THR A 266 -6.36 -4.07 6.97
CA THR A 266 -6.37 -2.82 7.74
C THR A 266 -6.36 -3.09 9.25
N ALA A 267 -7.13 -4.07 9.71
CA ALA A 267 -7.14 -4.49 11.10
C ALA A 267 -5.78 -5.06 11.57
N ILE A 268 -5.12 -5.85 10.72
CA ILE A 268 -3.78 -6.37 11.00
C ILE A 268 -2.77 -5.21 11.12
N GLN A 269 -2.79 -4.26 10.17
CA GLN A 269 -1.93 -3.07 10.26
C GLN A 269 -2.16 -2.29 11.56
N ALA A 270 -3.42 -2.08 11.95
CA ALA A 270 -3.78 -1.38 13.18
C ALA A 270 -3.23 -2.09 14.43
N SER A 271 -3.35 -3.41 14.50
CA SER A 271 -2.86 -4.20 15.63
C SER A 271 -1.34 -4.13 15.80
N GLN A 272 -0.60 -3.92 14.73
CA GLN A 272 0.87 -3.83 14.75
C GLN A 272 1.36 -2.44 15.16
N GLN A 273 0.60 -1.39 14.86
CA GLN A 273 0.95 -0.01 15.25
C GLN A 273 0.73 0.26 16.76
N GLN A 274 -0.01 -0.61 17.43
CA GLN A 274 -0.25 -0.53 18.89
C GLN A 274 0.82 -1.25 19.74
N GLN A 275 1.76 -1.96 19.11
CA GLN A 275 2.91 -2.62 19.75
C GLN A 275 4.15 -1.73 19.69
#